data_5b0386f183365e07bd2a29e56b6d907d
#
_entry.id   5b0386f183365e07bd2a29e56b6d907d
#
_cell.length_a   1.000
_cell.length_b   1.000
_cell.length_c   1.000
_cell.angle_alpha   90.00
_cell.angle_beta   90.00
_cell.angle_gamma   90.00
#
_symmetry.space_group_name_H-M   'P 1'
#
loop_
_entity.id
_entity.type
_entity.pdbx_description
1 polymer ?
#
loop_
_entity_poly.entity_id
_entity_poly.type
_entity_poly.pdbx_seq_one_letter_code
_entity_poly.pdbx_strand_id
1 'polypeptide(L)'
;MSEEILKALMQLFALIAKQDGGIGQKEIDYVRRFLVQQIGVDSAADYLQLFEDSVEQDTIPHKDKEKKLTSVLDSVKVLKLCKQISKTINQRQKLVVLVRLLELINAEYPLTAQRVGIVKTASDIFRVAKEEYESIFTFVTSTEDKEFRSPNHLVMYPLFFLWIPSAELYFVKFSGQMEVFLNGLSMREGTIYLFASGSTLRLPVGLPVYYSDIASRFLSDRSPEKITLEADHLSYRFSDEAKGLNDISFNARQGNLVGIMGSSGTGKTTLMNVLAGMYTPSSGQVRINQIDLHKD
;
A
#
# COMPACT_ATOMS: atom_id res chain seq x y z
N MET A 1 -11.76 5.39 8.90
CA MET A 1 -12.79 4.77 8.03
C MET A 1 -14.13 5.31 8.49
N SER A 2 -15.09 5.61 7.58
CA SER A 2 -16.42 6.07 8.04
C SER A 2 -17.19 4.90 8.69
N GLU A 3 -18.12 5.24 9.57
CA GLU A 3 -18.97 4.27 10.29
C GLU A 3 -19.75 3.35 9.33
N GLU A 4 -20.31 3.93 8.25
CA GLU A 4 -21.06 3.18 7.24
C GLU A 4 -20.18 2.15 6.50
N ILE A 5 -18.92 2.50 6.20
CA ILE A 5 -17.99 1.58 5.55
C ILE A 5 -17.62 0.45 6.50
N LEU A 6 -17.39 0.76 7.77
CA LEU A 6 -17.03 -0.25 8.75
C LEU A 6 -18.18 -1.24 8.98
N LYS A 7 -19.43 -0.75 9.06
CA LYS A 7 -20.63 -1.60 9.12
C LYS A 7 -20.75 -2.51 7.88
N ALA A 8 -20.58 -1.94 6.69
CA ALA A 8 -20.62 -2.72 5.45
C ALA A 8 -19.51 -3.78 5.37
N LEU A 9 -18.32 -3.46 5.90
CA LEU A 9 -17.22 -4.43 6.01
C LEU A 9 -17.54 -5.56 6.98
N MET A 10 -18.14 -5.28 8.14
CA MET A 10 -18.52 -6.33 9.09
C MET A 10 -19.55 -7.28 8.48
N GLN A 11 -20.54 -6.75 7.77
CA GLN A 11 -21.50 -7.56 7.04
C GLN A 11 -20.85 -8.40 5.93
N LEU A 12 -19.89 -7.84 5.19
CA LEU A 12 -19.18 -8.55 4.15
C LEU A 12 -18.27 -9.65 4.74
N PHE A 13 -17.58 -9.37 5.84
CA PHE A 13 -16.81 -10.36 6.59
C PHE A 13 -17.68 -11.51 7.07
N ALA A 14 -18.86 -11.21 7.64
CA ALA A 14 -19.81 -12.20 8.09
C ALA A 14 -20.31 -13.10 6.94
N LEU A 15 -20.63 -12.50 5.78
CA LEU A 15 -21.06 -13.26 4.59
C LEU A 15 -19.97 -14.19 4.07
N ILE A 16 -18.70 -13.80 4.14
CA ILE A 16 -17.57 -14.62 3.71
C ILE A 16 -17.32 -15.74 4.73
N ALA A 17 -17.29 -15.41 6.01
CA ALA A 17 -16.97 -16.36 7.08
C ALA A 17 -17.96 -17.52 7.16
N LYS A 18 -19.27 -17.27 6.96
CA LYS A 18 -20.30 -18.31 7.07
C LYS A 18 -20.39 -19.29 5.88
N GLN A 19 -19.64 -19.08 4.78
CA GLN A 19 -19.78 -19.90 3.57
C GLN A 19 -19.46 -21.38 3.78
N ASP A 20 -18.64 -21.74 4.76
CA ASP A 20 -18.18 -23.11 4.99
C ASP A 20 -18.79 -23.75 6.24
N GLY A 21 -19.92 -23.24 6.70
CA GLY A 21 -20.70 -23.88 7.77
C GLY A 21 -20.52 -23.31 9.17
N GLY A 22 -19.90 -22.15 9.31
CA GLY A 22 -19.77 -21.44 10.58
C GLY A 22 -18.51 -20.57 10.61
N ILE A 23 -18.41 -19.76 11.66
CA ILE A 23 -17.21 -18.94 11.92
C ILE A 23 -16.25 -19.69 12.82
N GLY A 24 -14.98 -19.76 12.43
CA GLY A 24 -13.92 -20.25 13.26
C GLY A 24 -13.43 -19.23 14.30
N GLN A 25 -12.86 -19.71 15.40
CA GLN A 25 -12.30 -18.84 16.43
C GLN A 25 -11.20 -17.90 15.87
N LYS A 26 -10.42 -18.38 14.91
CA LYS A 26 -9.35 -17.59 14.27
C LYS A 26 -9.88 -16.40 13.47
N GLU A 27 -11.04 -16.55 12.83
CA GLU A 27 -11.72 -15.47 12.10
C GLU A 27 -12.25 -14.40 13.07
N ILE A 28 -12.89 -14.82 14.17
CA ILE A 28 -13.33 -13.91 15.24
C ILE A 28 -12.14 -13.13 15.79
N ASP A 29 -11.05 -13.82 16.10
CA ASP A 29 -9.83 -13.21 16.60
C ASP A 29 -9.19 -12.26 15.59
N TYR A 30 -9.27 -12.58 14.29
CA TYR A 30 -8.82 -11.68 13.23
C TYR A 30 -9.70 -10.41 13.19
N VAL A 31 -11.02 -10.55 13.16
CA VAL A 31 -11.95 -9.42 13.10
C VAL A 31 -11.80 -8.52 14.33
N ARG A 32 -11.68 -9.12 15.51
CA ARG A 32 -11.43 -8.37 16.76
C ARG A 32 -10.14 -7.56 16.68
N ARG A 33 -9.03 -8.16 16.23
CA ARG A 33 -7.75 -7.46 16.07
C ARG A 33 -7.83 -6.35 15.06
N PHE A 34 -8.48 -6.59 13.93
CA PHE A 34 -8.71 -5.59 12.89
C PHE A 34 -9.48 -4.40 13.44
N LEU A 35 -10.58 -4.63 14.16
CA LEU A 35 -11.39 -3.57 14.77
C LEU A 35 -10.60 -2.76 15.80
N VAL A 36 -9.91 -3.42 16.71
CA VAL A 36 -9.07 -2.74 17.72
C VAL A 36 -8.01 -1.86 17.07
N GLN A 37 -7.40 -2.32 15.99
CA GLN A 37 -6.39 -1.55 15.24
C GLN A 37 -7.00 -0.33 14.51
N GLN A 38 -8.26 -0.42 14.06
CA GLN A 38 -8.90 0.65 13.28
C GLN A 38 -9.62 1.70 14.13
N ILE A 39 -10.25 1.31 15.21
CA ILE A 39 -11.15 2.16 16.00
C ILE A 39 -10.89 2.13 17.51
N GLY A 40 -9.88 1.41 17.96
CA GLY A 40 -9.57 1.25 19.40
C GLY A 40 -10.42 0.20 20.11
N VAL A 41 -10.04 -0.09 21.36
CA VAL A 41 -10.64 -1.19 22.14
C VAL A 41 -12.10 -0.89 22.51
N ASP A 42 -12.39 0.35 22.90
CA ASP A 42 -13.70 0.72 23.43
C ASP A 42 -14.82 0.62 22.38
N SER A 43 -14.54 0.98 21.14
CA SER A 43 -15.51 0.93 20.05
C SER A 43 -15.55 -0.40 19.31
N ALA A 44 -14.56 -1.27 19.51
CA ALA A 44 -14.43 -2.54 18.79
C ALA A 44 -15.53 -3.53 19.17
N ALA A 45 -16.03 -3.49 20.41
CA ALA A 45 -17.03 -4.42 20.93
C ALA A 45 -18.35 -4.37 20.14
N ASP A 46 -18.86 -3.16 19.86
CA ASP A 46 -20.14 -2.96 19.16
C ASP A 46 -20.09 -3.51 17.71
N TYR A 47 -18.96 -3.30 17.04
CA TYR A 47 -18.77 -3.80 15.67
C TYR A 47 -18.49 -5.30 15.61
N LEU A 48 -17.85 -5.85 16.63
CA LEU A 48 -17.67 -7.29 16.74
C LEU A 48 -19.02 -7.97 16.95
N GLN A 49 -19.88 -7.41 17.82
CA GLN A 49 -21.24 -7.89 18.00
C GLN A 49 -22.04 -7.81 16.69
N LEU A 50 -21.92 -6.71 15.93
CA LEU A 50 -22.56 -6.58 14.61
C LEU A 50 -22.10 -7.67 13.63
N PHE A 51 -20.82 -8.03 13.67
CA PHE A 51 -20.29 -9.13 12.87
C PHE A 51 -20.90 -10.46 13.29
N GLU A 52 -20.92 -10.78 14.59
CA GLU A 52 -21.49 -12.01 15.15
C GLU A 52 -22.99 -12.10 14.86
N ASP A 53 -23.77 -11.04 15.12
CA ASP A 53 -25.20 -10.98 14.80
C ASP A 53 -25.50 -11.18 13.31
N SER A 54 -24.66 -10.62 12.42
CA SER A 54 -24.79 -10.77 10.97
C SER A 54 -24.57 -12.21 10.51
N VAL A 55 -23.85 -13.00 11.30
CA VAL A 55 -23.70 -14.43 11.04
C VAL A 55 -24.91 -15.23 11.51
N GLU A 56 -25.42 -14.92 12.72
CA GLU A 56 -26.52 -15.66 13.32
C GLU A 56 -27.87 -15.43 12.63
N GLN A 57 -28.16 -14.18 12.21
CA GLN A 57 -29.44 -13.81 11.59
C GLN A 57 -29.79 -14.58 10.32
N ASP A 58 -28.83 -15.16 9.62
CA ASP A 58 -29.05 -15.92 8.39
C ASP A 58 -28.96 -17.45 8.61
N THR A 59 -28.80 -17.92 9.84
CA THR A 59 -28.79 -19.35 10.17
C THR A 59 -30.21 -19.89 10.32
N ILE A 60 -30.98 -19.96 9.24
CA ILE A 60 -32.21 -20.75 9.20
C ILE A 60 -31.79 -22.23 9.23
N PRO A 61 -32.32 -23.04 10.13
CA PRO A 61 -31.96 -24.46 10.20
C PRO A 61 -32.49 -25.20 9.01
N HIS A 62 -31.74 -25.31 7.92
CA HIS A 62 -32.03 -26.20 6.82
C HIS A 62 -31.50 -27.61 7.14
N LYS A 63 -32.43 -28.56 7.18
CA LYS A 63 -32.23 -29.97 7.54
C LYS A 63 -31.47 -30.81 6.52
N ASP A 64 -30.92 -30.26 5.45
CA ASP A 64 -30.22 -31.02 4.43
C ASP A 64 -28.74 -30.65 4.32
N LYS A 65 -27.90 -31.63 4.66
CA LYS A 65 -26.44 -31.61 4.61
C LYS A 65 -25.88 -31.82 3.19
N GLU A 66 -26.52 -31.33 2.14
CA GLU A 66 -25.92 -31.33 0.81
C GLU A 66 -25.13 -30.07 0.57
N LYS A 67 -23.96 -30.21 -0.07
CA LYS A 67 -22.98 -29.15 -0.41
C LYS A 67 -23.68 -27.86 -0.81
N LYS A 68 -23.76 -26.89 0.10
CA LYS A 68 -24.29 -25.57 -0.20
C LYS A 68 -23.35 -24.83 -1.15
N LEU A 69 -23.68 -24.84 -2.42
CA LEU A 69 -23.32 -23.74 -3.32
C LEU A 69 -23.77 -22.44 -2.66
N THR A 70 -22.94 -21.37 -2.76
CA THR A 70 -23.29 -20.02 -2.31
C THR A 70 -24.71 -19.72 -2.76
N SER A 71 -25.63 -19.42 -1.86
CA SER A 71 -27.01 -19.16 -2.27
C SER A 71 -27.01 -17.95 -3.22
N VAL A 72 -27.91 -17.95 -4.19
CA VAL A 72 -28.06 -16.79 -5.10
C VAL A 72 -28.30 -15.52 -4.32
N LEU A 73 -28.99 -15.61 -3.19
CA LEU A 73 -29.24 -14.49 -2.27
C LEU A 73 -27.95 -13.95 -1.63
N ASP A 74 -27.03 -14.82 -1.23
CA ASP A 74 -25.75 -14.40 -0.66
C ASP A 74 -24.89 -13.73 -1.72
N SER A 75 -24.87 -14.25 -2.93
CA SER A 75 -24.17 -13.61 -4.05
C SER A 75 -24.71 -12.20 -4.36
N VAL A 76 -26.03 -12.00 -4.31
CA VAL A 76 -26.67 -10.70 -4.49
C VAL A 76 -26.32 -9.75 -3.34
N LYS A 77 -26.31 -10.23 -2.07
CA LYS A 77 -25.90 -9.45 -0.90
C LYS A 77 -24.45 -9.00 -1.02
N VAL A 78 -23.53 -9.91 -1.38
CA VAL A 78 -22.11 -9.58 -1.60
C VAL A 78 -21.95 -8.50 -2.66
N LEU A 79 -22.60 -8.66 -3.81
CA LEU A 79 -22.57 -7.67 -4.90
C LEU A 79 -23.08 -6.29 -4.44
N LYS A 80 -24.17 -6.25 -3.67
CA LYS A 80 -24.74 -5.01 -3.14
C LYS A 80 -23.77 -4.30 -2.18
N LEU A 81 -23.20 -5.03 -1.23
CA LEU A 81 -22.25 -4.48 -0.25
C LEU A 81 -20.96 -4.00 -0.92
N CYS A 82 -20.38 -4.79 -1.82
CA CYS A 82 -19.19 -4.39 -2.56
C CYS A 82 -19.45 -3.14 -3.41
N LYS A 83 -20.62 -3.01 -4.05
CA LYS A 83 -21.00 -1.81 -4.80
C LYS A 83 -21.19 -0.59 -3.89
N GLN A 84 -21.78 -0.77 -2.72
CA GLN A 84 -21.93 0.30 -1.72
C GLN A 84 -20.55 0.79 -1.25
N ILE A 85 -19.68 -0.12 -0.81
CA ILE A 85 -18.30 0.19 -0.42
C ILE A 85 -17.57 0.89 -1.57
N SER A 86 -17.65 0.35 -2.80
CA SER A 86 -16.96 0.90 -3.97
C SER A 86 -17.37 2.33 -4.34
N LYS A 87 -18.59 2.75 -4.01
CA LYS A 87 -19.05 4.13 -4.27
C LYS A 87 -18.56 5.12 -3.22
N THR A 88 -18.29 4.65 -2.02
CA THR A 88 -18.03 5.51 -0.85
C THR A 88 -16.53 5.76 -0.63
N ILE A 89 -15.66 4.86 -1.13
CA ILE A 89 -14.23 4.89 -0.88
C ILE A 89 -13.42 5.05 -2.18
N ASN A 90 -12.22 5.66 -2.05
CA ASN A 90 -11.29 5.81 -3.16
C ASN A 90 -10.53 4.50 -3.49
N GLN A 91 -9.76 4.49 -4.59
CA GLN A 91 -9.07 3.27 -5.04
C GLN A 91 -8.06 2.74 -4.03
N ARG A 92 -7.31 3.62 -3.35
CA ARG A 92 -6.37 3.20 -2.29
C ARG A 92 -7.08 2.44 -1.16
N GLN A 93 -8.22 2.95 -0.72
CA GLN A 93 -9.02 2.33 0.34
C GLN A 93 -9.63 0.98 -0.11
N LYS A 94 -10.04 0.84 -1.37
CA LYS A 94 -10.54 -0.43 -1.94
C LYS A 94 -9.48 -1.52 -1.89
N LEU A 95 -8.23 -1.17 -2.23
CA LEU A 95 -7.11 -2.11 -2.19
C LEU A 95 -6.78 -2.53 -0.75
N VAL A 96 -6.83 -1.60 0.21
CA VAL A 96 -6.69 -1.95 1.63
C VAL A 96 -7.80 -2.91 2.06
N VAL A 97 -9.05 -2.62 1.70
CA VAL A 97 -10.21 -3.52 1.98
C VAL A 97 -9.97 -4.89 1.38
N LEU A 98 -9.50 -4.97 0.12
CA LEU A 98 -9.22 -6.25 -0.55
C LEU A 98 -8.16 -7.07 0.19
N VAL A 99 -7.08 -6.43 0.64
CA VAL A 99 -6.06 -7.08 1.48
C VAL A 99 -6.69 -7.65 2.75
N ARG A 100 -7.55 -6.89 3.44
CA ARG A 100 -8.22 -7.34 4.67
C ARG A 100 -9.19 -8.50 4.45
N LEU A 101 -9.89 -8.50 3.30
CA LEU A 101 -10.76 -9.63 2.92
C LEU A 101 -9.94 -10.91 2.68
N LEU A 102 -8.78 -10.78 2.02
CA LEU A 102 -7.88 -11.90 1.79
C LEU A 102 -7.25 -12.41 3.10
N GLU A 103 -6.85 -11.53 4.01
CA GLU A 103 -6.37 -11.94 5.34
C GLU A 103 -7.43 -12.69 6.13
N LEU A 104 -8.71 -12.26 6.07
CA LEU A 104 -9.80 -12.94 6.74
C LEU A 104 -9.94 -14.39 6.26
N ILE A 105 -10.00 -14.58 4.93
CA ILE A 105 -10.16 -15.93 4.38
C ILE A 105 -8.93 -16.80 4.60
N ASN A 106 -7.74 -16.19 4.76
CA ASN A 106 -6.49 -16.89 5.03
C ASN A 106 -6.30 -17.22 6.52
N ALA A 107 -7.09 -16.63 7.42
CA ALA A 107 -7.03 -16.90 8.85
C ALA A 107 -7.41 -18.36 9.18
N GLU A 108 -8.32 -18.95 8.42
CA GLU A 108 -8.68 -20.35 8.50
C GLU A 108 -8.26 -21.13 7.24
N TYR A 109 -7.37 -22.09 7.46
CA TYR A 109 -6.92 -23.00 6.41
C TYR A 109 -7.74 -24.32 6.47
N PRO A 110 -8.10 -24.94 5.33
CA PRO A 110 -7.73 -24.57 3.96
C PRO A 110 -8.65 -23.51 3.32
N LEU A 111 -8.06 -22.73 2.40
CA LEU A 111 -8.81 -21.78 1.57
C LEU A 111 -9.79 -22.50 0.66
N THR A 112 -11.08 -22.19 0.77
CA THR A 112 -12.09 -22.79 -0.09
C THR A 112 -12.26 -21.99 -1.39
N ALA A 113 -12.53 -22.68 -2.48
CA ALA A 113 -12.78 -22.05 -3.78
C ALA A 113 -13.94 -21.03 -3.72
N GLN A 114 -14.90 -21.27 -2.84
CA GLN A 114 -16.08 -20.44 -2.67
C GLN A 114 -15.72 -19.09 -2.02
N ARG A 115 -14.94 -19.08 -0.92
CA ARG A 115 -14.44 -17.86 -0.26
C ARG A 115 -13.55 -17.06 -1.20
N VAL A 116 -12.64 -17.72 -1.89
CA VAL A 116 -11.79 -17.09 -2.90
C VAL A 116 -12.62 -16.46 -4.02
N GLY A 117 -13.66 -17.14 -4.50
CA GLY A 117 -14.57 -16.64 -5.53
C GLY A 117 -15.30 -15.36 -5.12
N ILE A 118 -15.72 -15.25 -3.85
CA ILE A 118 -16.35 -14.03 -3.32
C ILE A 118 -15.36 -12.86 -3.31
N VAL A 119 -14.13 -13.08 -2.81
CA VAL A 119 -13.11 -12.02 -2.77
C VAL A 119 -12.69 -11.61 -4.18
N LYS A 120 -12.63 -12.55 -5.13
CA LYS A 120 -12.39 -12.24 -6.53
C LYS A 120 -13.51 -11.36 -7.12
N THR A 121 -14.77 -11.67 -6.82
CA THR A 121 -15.91 -10.83 -7.22
C THR A 121 -15.82 -9.42 -6.63
N ALA A 122 -15.38 -9.28 -5.37
CA ALA A 122 -15.12 -7.98 -4.77
C ALA A 122 -14.01 -7.23 -5.50
N SER A 123 -12.93 -7.91 -5.87
CA SER A 123 -11.81 -7.35 -6.66
C SER A 123 -12.29 -6.80 -8.00
N ASP A 124 -13.15 -7.54 -8.72
CA ASP A 124 -13.72 -7.11 -10.02
C ASP A 124 -14.58 -5.84 -9.87
N ILE A 125 -15.41 -5.77 -8.81
CA ILE A 125 -16.24 -4.59 -8.49
C ILE A 125 -15.37 -3.38 -8.12
N PHE A 126 -14.27 -3.60 -7.42
CA PHE A 126 -13.30 -2.58 -7.05
C PHE A 126 -12.41 -2.15 -8.23
N ARG A 127 -12.55 -2.82 -9.39
CA ARG A 127 -11.76 -2.58 -10.61
C ARG A 127 -10.26 -2.73 -10.37
N VAL A 128 -9.88 -3.77 -9.65
CA VAL A 128 -8.47 -4.14 -9.45
C VAL A 128 -8.01 -4.95 -10.66
N ALA A 129 -6.85 -4.60 -11.23
CA ALA A 129 -6.29 -5.36 -12.33
C ALA A 129 -5.97 -6.80 -11.91
N LYS A 130 -6.10 -7.75 -12.85
CA LYS A 130 -5.90 -9.17 -12.56
C LYS A 130 -4.52 -9.46 -12.00
N GLU A 131 -3.49 -8.86 -12.57
CA GLU A 131 -2.09 -9.01 -12.17
C GLU A 131 -1.85 -8.45 -10.75
N GLU A 132 -2.50 -7.32 -10.41
CA GLU A 132 -2.46 -6.77 -9.05
C GLU A 132 -3.18 -7.68 -8.06
N TYR A 133 -4.35 -8.20 -8.41
CA TYR A 133 -5.07 -9.16 -7.57
C TYR A 133 -4.21 -10.40 -7.29
N GLU A 134 -3.60 -10.99 -8.31
CA GLU A 134 -2.74 -12.16 -8.17
C GLU A 134 -1.52 -11.87 -7.28
N SER A 135 -0.90 -10.70 -7.43
CA SER A 135 0.20 -10.26 -6.57
C SER A 135 -0.24 -10.11 -5.11
N ILE A 136 -1.40 -9.48 -4.86
CA ILE A 136 -1.96 -9.32 -3.51
C ILE A 136 -2.31 -10.68 -2.93
N PHE A 137 -2.97 -11.54 -3.70
CA PHE A 137 -3.36 -12.89 -3.27
C PHE A 137 -2.14 -13.71 -2.85
N THR A 138 -1.11 -13.77 -3.69
CA THR A 138 0.15 -14.44 -3.37
C THR A 138 0.77 -13.85 -2.12
N PHE A 139 0.85 -12.53 -2.01
CA PHE A 139 1.44 -11.88 -0.84
C PHE A 139 0.73 -12.23 0.46
N VAL A 140 -0.61 -12.33 0.46
CA VAL A 140 -1.39 -12.67 1.65
C VAL A 140 -1.24 -14.14 2.01
N THR A 141 -1.34 -15.04 1.03
CA THR A 141 -1.46 -16.49 1.27
C THR A 141 -0.13 -17.22 1.39
N SER A 142 0.94 -16.68 0.81
CA SER A 142 2.25 -17.33 0.77
C SER A 142 3.09 -17.02 2.00
N THR A 143 3.87 -18.01 2.42
CA THR A 143 4.82 -17.92 3.54
C THR A 143 6.27 -18.20 3.11
N GLU A 144 6.49 -18.78 1.93
CA GLU A 144 7.80 -19.16 1.43
C GLU A 144 8.34 -18.14 0.40
N ASP A 145 9.62 -17.82 0.50
CA ASP A 145 10.32 -16.87 -0.40
C ASP A 145 10.17 -17.22 -1.89
N LYS A 146 10.11 -18.50 -2.21
CA LYS A 146 10.03 -19.02 -3.58
C LYS A 146 8.75 -18.65 -4.33
N GLU A 147 7.71 -18.27 -3.60
CA GLU A 147 6.40 -17.91 -4.16
C GLU A 147 6.33 -16.44 -4.57
N PHE A 148 7.22 -15.60 -4.02
CA PHE A 148 7.26 -14.15 -4.31
C PHE A 148 8.03 -13.85 -5.60
N ARG A 149 7.45 -14.22 -6.75
CA ARG A 149 8.07 -14.04 -8.09
C ARG A 149 7.59 -12.82 -8.85
N SER A 150 6.55 -12.14 -8.36
CA SER A 150 6.02 -10.95 -9.01
C SER A 150 7.00 -9.77 -8.87
N PRO A 151 7.16 -8.91 -9.89
CA PRO A 151 7.94 -7.67 -9.77
C PRO A 151 7.37 -6.68 -8.75
N ASN A 152 6.18 -6.97 -8.25
CA ASN A 152 5.53 -6.22 -7.18
C ASN A 152 5.88 -6.74 -5.78
N HIS A 153 6.69 -7.79 -5.67
CA HIS A 153 7.16 -8.35 -4.41
C HIS A 153 8.65 -8.09 -4.22
N LEU A 154 9.04 -7.78 -2.99
CA LEU A 154 10.42 -7.68 -2.57
C LEU A 154 10.61 -8.49 -1.29
N VAL A 155 11.57 -9.39 -1.31
CA VAL A 155 11.93 -10.21 -0.15
C VAL A 155 13.27 -9.71 0.41
N MET A 156 13.25 -9.35 1.68
CA MET A 156 14.42 -9.00 2.49
C MET A 156 14.32 -9.75 3.81
N TYR A 157 14.53 -11.07 3.76
CA TYR A 157 14.27 -11.94 4.91
C TYR A 157 14.77 -11.33 6.24
N PRO A 158 13.94 -11.29 7.28
CA PRO A 158 12.60 -11.89 7.42
C PRO A 158 11.43 -11.02 6.94
N LEU A 159 11.68 -9.94 6.23
CA LEU A 159 10.70 -8.97 5.75
C LEU A 159 10.26 -9.29 4.33
N PHE A 160 8.96 -9.17 4.09
CA PHE A 160 8.32 -9.33 2.79
C PHE A 160 7.53 -8.08 2.48
N PHE A 161 7.73 -7.52 1.30
CA PHE A 161 7.06 -6.31 0.86
C PHE A 161 6.22 -6.58 -0.39
N LEU A 162 5.08 -5.91 -0.46
CA LEU A 162 4.22 -5.82 -1.64
C LEU A 162 4.10 -4.36 -2.04
N TRP A 163 4.31 -4.05 -3.30
CA TRP A 163 3.99 -2.76 -3.90
C TRP A 163 2.77 -2.90 -4.81
N ILE A 164 1.81 -1.99 -4.70
CA ILE A 164 0.65 -1.88 -5.58
C ILE A 164 0.78 -0.59 -6.39
N PRO A 165 1.26 -0.69 -7.65
CA PRO A 165 1.58 0.48 -8.50
C PRO A 165 0.39 1.41 -8.74
N SER A 166 -0.80 0.87 -8.99
CA SER A 166 -2.00 1.65 -9.34
C SER A 166 -2.45 2.64 -8.27
N ALA A 167 -2.00 2.44 -7.02
CA ALA A 167 -2.37 3.26 -5.88
C ALA A 167 -1.16 3.75 -5.07
N GLU A 168 0.07 3.43 -5.51
CA GLU A 168 1.30 3.71 -4.78
C GLU A 168 1.23 3.27 -3.31
N LEU A 169 0.71 2.06 -3.08
CA LEU A 169 0.61 1.46 -1.76
C LEU A 169 1.71 0.43 -1.56
N TYR A 170 2.30 0.45 -0.36
CA TYR A 170 3.26 -0.55 0.08
C TYR A 170 2.72 -1.25 1.31
N PHE A 171 2.85 -2.57 1.34
CA PHE A 171 2.54 -3.39 2.49
C PHE A 171 3.78 -4.16 2.91
N VAL A 172 3.84 -4.50 4.20
CA VAL A 172 4.91 -5.30 4.79
C VAL A 172 4.33 -6.33 5.72
N LYS A 173 4.91 -7.53 5.69
CA LYS A 173 4.78 -8.55 6.73
C LYS A 173 6.15 -9.12 7.05
N PHE A 174 6.28 -9.81 8.17
CA PHE A 174 7.48 -10.57 8.49
C PHE A 174 7.13 -11.99 8.89
N SER A 175 8.11 -12.90 8.74
CA SER A 175 8.02 -14.28 9.19
C SER A 175 9.27 -14.63 9.96
N GLY A 176 9.14 -15.20 11.15
CA GLY A 176 10.22 -15.57 12.02
C GLY A 176 9.99 -15.17 13.47
N GLN A 177 10.83 -15.69 14.38
CA GLN A 177 10.66 -15.53 15.83
C GLN A 177 11.38 -14.31 16.41
N MET A 178 11.74 -13.33 15.59
CA MET A 178 12.42 -12.13 16.07
C MET A 178 11.43 -10.98 16.30
N GLU A 179 11.84 -10.04 17.16
CA GLU A 179 11.07 -8.80 17.35
C GLU A 179 11.32 -7.83 16.21
N VAL A 180 10.26 -7.42 15.53
CA VAL A 180 10.28 -6.40 14.48
C VAL A 180 9.38 -5.25 14.91
N PHE A 181 9.86 -4.02 14.73
CA PHE A 181 9.12 -2.81 15.10
C PHE A 181 8.84 -1.97 13.85
N LEU A 182 7.57 -1.62 13.64
CA LEU A 182 7.13 -0.64 12.66
C LEU A 182 6.79 0.67 13.38
N ASN A 183 7.51 1.75 13.07
CA ASN A 183 7.33 3.06 13.72
C ASN A 183 7.38 2.99 15.26
N GLY A 184 8.21 2.11 15.81
CA GLY A 184 8.35 1.90 17.25
C GLY A 184 7.31 0.97 17.88
N LEU A 185 6.31 0.49 17.13
CA LEU A 185 5.33 -0.48 17.60
C LEU A 185 5.72 -1.89 17.17
N SER A 186 5.63 -2.85 18.08
CA SER A 186 5.94 -4.25 17.80
C SER A 186 4.98 -4.81 16.75
N MET A 187 5.53 -5.43 15.72
CA MET A 187 4.78 -6.15 14.70
C MET A 187 4.50 -7.60 15.16
N ARG A 188 3.39 -8.15 14.70
CA ARG A 188 3.07 -9.58 14.88
C ARG A 188 3.44 -10.34 13.62
N GLU A 189 4.03 -11.54 13.80
CA GLU A 189 4.35 -12.45 12.72
C GLU A 189 3.13 -12.71 11.83
N GLY A 190 3.34 -12.75 10.50
CA GLY A 190 2.32 -13.04 9.51
C GLY A 190 1.25 -11.96 9.32
N THR A 191 1.19 -10.93 10.19
CA THR A 191 0.23 -9.83 10.05
C THR A 191 0.73 -8.84 9.01
N ILE A 192 -0.19 -8.37 8.16
CA ILE A 192 0.11 -7.40 7.09
C ILE A 192 -0.12 -5.99 7.58
N TYR A 193 0.89 -5.15 7.44
CA TYR A 193 0.88 -3.74 7.82
C TYR A 193 1.01 -2.86 6.59
N LEU A 194 0.33 -1.71 6.61
CA LEU A 194 0.57 -0.66 5.63
C LEU A 194 1.93 -0.02 5.90
N PHE A 195 2.78 0.04 4.88
CA PHE A 195 4.09 0.65 4.94
C PHE A 195 4.02 2.01 4.21
N ALA A 196 3.61 3.04 4.95
CA ALA A 196 3.37 4.37 4.41
C ALA A 196 4.66 5.20 4.31
N SER A 197 4.61 6.29 3.54
CA SER A 197 5.70 7.27 3.49
C SER A 197 6.08 7.75 4.89
N GLY A 198 7.38 7.81 5.18
CA GLY A 198 7.92 8.12 6.50
C GLY A 198 8.01 6.93 7.46
N SER A 199 7.50 5.75 7.09
CA SER A 199 7.61 4.55 7.91
C SER A 199 9.05 4.08 8.05
N THR A 200 9.36 3.53 9.24
CA THR A 200 10.65 2.95 9.59
C THR A 200 10.45 1.59 10.23
N LEU A 201 11.18 0.59 9.74
CA LEU A 201 11.26 -0.73 10.35
C LEU A 201 12.58 -0.88 11.11
N ARG A 202 12.50 -1.46 12.30
CA ARG A 202 13.67 -1.82 13.11
C ARG A 202 13.66 -3.30 13.39
N LEU A 203 14.80 -3.93 13.12
CA LEU A 203 15.09 -5.31 13.50
C LEU A 203 16.04 -5.29 14.70
N PRO A 204 16.16 -6.41 15.45
CA PRO A 204 17.08 -6.52 16.59
C PRO A 204 18.53 -6.29 16.22
N VAL A 205 18.90 -6.61 14.99
CA VAL A 205 20.26 -6.47 14.45
C VAL A 205 20.19 -5.80 13.07
N GLY A 206 21.12 -4.89 12.79
CA GLY A 206 21.23 -4.20 11.50
C GLY A 206 20.80 -2.74 11.56
N LEU A 207 20.80 -2.10 10.38
CA LEU A 207 20.35 -0.73 10.22
C LEU A 207 18.82 -0.69 10.08
N PRO A 208 18.17 0.41 10.52
CA PRO A 208 16.75 0.61 10.24
C PRO A 208 16.48 0.57 8.74
N VAL A 209 15.34 0.02 8.35
CA VAL A 209 14.84 0.01 6.96
C VAL A 209 13.82 1.12 6.82
N TYR A 210 14.08 2.06 5.92
CA TYR A 210 13.21 3.21 5.69
C TYR A 210 12.30 2.96 4.47
N TYR A 211 11.15 3.64 4.46
CA TYR A 211 10.23 3.64 3.32
C TYR A 211 10.95 3.97 2.00
N SER A 212 11.82 4.99 1.99
CA SER A 212 12.59 5.41 0.82
C SER A 212 13.48 4.31 0.25
N ASP A 213 14.06 3.46 1.11
CA ASP A 213 14.94 2.37 0.70
C ASP A 213 14.16 1.30 -0.07
N ILE A 214 12.95 1.00 0.41
CA ILE A 214 12.06 0.03 -0.23
C ILE A 214 11.47 0.59 -1.52
N ALA A 215 10.95 1.82 -1.49
CA ALA A 215 10.39 2.46 -2.68
C ALA A 215 11.44 2.57 -3.80
N SER A 216 12.68 2.96 -3.49
CA SER A 216 13.74 3.06 -4.48
C SER A 216 14.12 1.72 -5.11
N ARG A 217 14.06 0.60 -4.37
CA ARG A 217 14.32 -0.73 -4.92
C ARG A 217 13.27 -1.14 -5.95
N PHE A 218 11.99 -0.93 -5.66
CA PHE A 218 10.92 -1.20 -6.63
C PHE A 218 10.99 -0.33 -7.88
N LEU A 219 11.49 0.90 -7.76
CA LEU A 219 11.62 1.83 -8.88
C LEU A 219 12.89 1.56 -9.70
N SER A 220 14.01 1.18 -9.07
CA SER A 220 15.27 0.93 -9.77
C SER A 220 15.21 -0.26 -10.75
N ASP A 221 14.41 -1.28 -10.43
CA ASP A 221 14.24 -2.44 -11.30
C ASP A 221 13.39 -2.16 -12.55
N ARG A 222 12.66 -1.03 -12.58
CA ARG A 222 11.74 -0.68 -13.67
C ARG A 222 12.22 0.43 -14.60
N SER A 223 13.22 1.19 -14.19
CA SER A 223 13.76 2.29 -14.98
C SER A 223 15.14 1.90 -15.54
N PRO A 224 15.27 1.47 -16.80
CA PRO A 224 16.56 1.21 -17.42
C PRO A 224 17.37 2.50 -17.60
N GLU A 225 16.73 3.66 -17.62
CA GLU A 225 17.37 4.95 -17.76
C GLU A 225 17.48 5.66 -16.40
N LYS A 226 18.72 5.89 -15.96
CA LYS A 226 18.98 6.67 -14.75
C LYS A 226 18.58 8.13 -14.98
N ILE A 227 17.82 8.69 -14.05
CA ILE A 227 17.46 10.10 -14.08
C ILE A 227 18.74 10.94 -14.07
N THR A 228 18.81 11.91 -14.98
CA THR A 228 19.89 12.90 -15.04
C THR A 228 19.32 14.30 -14.86
N LEU A 229 19.98 15.12 -14.03
CA LEU A 229 19.75 16.55 -13.91
C LEU A 229 20.96 17.26 -14.49
N GLU A 230 20.73 18.11 -15.46
CA GLU A 230 21.76 18.87 -16.16
C GLU A 230 21.46 20.37 -16.07
N ALA A 231 22.42 21.13 -15.61
CA ALA A 231 22.45 22.57 -15.74
C ALA A 231 23.49 22.94 -16.81
N ASP A 232 23.07 23.67 -17.83
CA ASP A 232 23.87 23.96 -19.00
C ASP A 232 23.97 25.49 -19.19
N HIS A 233 25.14 26.06 -18.95
CA HIS A 233 25.45 27.51 -19.05
C HIS A 233 24.44 28.42 -18.34
N LEU A 234 24.02 28.01 -17.14
CA LEU A 234 22.94 28.60 -16.38
C LEU A 234 23.32 29.97 -15.81
N SER A 235 22.61 31.02 -16.19
CA SER A 235 22.76 32.35 -15.62
C SER A 235 21.39 32.89 -15.18
N TYR A 236 21.38 33.67 -14.10
CA TYR A 236 20.18 34.32 -13.59
C TYR A 236 20.47 35.75 -13.14
N ARG A 237 19.62 36.70 -13.47
CA ARG A 237 19.71 38.11 -13.04
C ARG A 237 18.41 38.51 -12.35
N PHE A 238 18.56 39.19 -11.22
CA PHE A 238 17.41 39.78 -10.50
C PHE A 238 16.92 41.08 -11.18
N SER A 239 17.89 41.86 -11.77
CA SER A 239 17.67 43.06 -12.56
C SER A 239 18.86 43.24 -13.50
N ASP A 240 18.81 44.23 -14.38
CA ASP A 240 19.91 44.49 -15.32
C ASP A 240 21.25 44.75 -14.63
N GLU A 241 21.24 45.27 -13.38
CA GLU A 241 22.44 45.60 -12.61
C GLU A 241 22.81 44.49 -11.59
N ALA A 242 21.86 43.64 -11.15
CA ALA A 242 22.07 42.66 -10.09
C ALA A 242 22.17 41.23 -10.64
N LYS A 243 23.42 40.72 -10.68
CA LYS A 243 23.69 39.31 -11.06
C LYS A 243 23.40 38.38 -9.91
N GLY A 244 22.62 37.31 -10.15
CA GLY A 244 22.38 36.25 -9.17
C GLY A 244 23.25 35.00 -9.43
N LEU A 245 23.29 34.53 -10.68
CA LEU A 245 24.10 33.39 -11.12
C LEU A 245 24.83 33.76 -12.41
N ASN A 246 25.98 33.15 -12.63
CA ASN A 246 26.80 33.42 -13.79
C ASN A 246 27.44 32.13 -14.32
N ASP A 247 26.97 31.65 -15.47
CA ASP A 247 27.55 30.56 -16.26
C ASP A 247 27.84 29.28 -15.46
N ILE A 248 26.80 28.72 -14.84
CA ILE A 248 26.93 27.50 -14.03
C ILE A 248 26.55 26.31 -14.88
N SER A 249 27.46 25.33 -15.00
CA SER A 249 27.23 24.06 -15.67
C SER A 249 27.61 22.90 -14.78
N PHE A 250 26.74 21.92 -14.64
CA PHE A 250 27.04 20.64 -13.99
C PHE A 250 26.04 19.56 -14.44
N ASN A 251 26.41 18.31 -14.18
CA ASN A 251 25.56 17.13 -14.42
C ASN A 251 25.53 16.28 -13.15
N ALA A 252 24.33 15.88 -12.74
CA ALA A 252 24.10 14.95 -11.65
C ALA A 252 23.26 13.78 -12.12
N ARG A 253 23.60 12.58 -11.68
CA ARG A 253 22.89 11.34 -12.03
C ARG A 253 22.16 10.80 -10.80
N GLN A 254 21.12 10.04 -11.05
CA GLN A 254 20.38 9.33 -10.00
C GLN A 254 21.36 8.60 -9.05
N GLY A 255 21.14 8.77 -7.75
CA GLY A 255 22.02 8.22 -6.69
C GLY A 255 23.19 9.09 -6.31
N ASN A 256 23.47 10.21 -7.02
CA ASN A 256 24.51 11.16 -6.63
C ASN A 256 23.99 12.11 -5.54
N LEU A 257 24.82 12.38 -4.53
CA LEU A 257 24.64 13.47 -3.59
C LEU A 257 25.50 14.66 -4.06
N VAL A 258 24.86 15.78 -4.37
CA VAL A 258 25.56 17.01 -4.81
C VAL A 258 25.51 18.05 -3.71
N GLY A 259 26.67 18.50 -3.22
CA GLY A 259 26.80 19.56 -2.23
C GLY A 259 27.11 20.90 -2.88
N ILE A 260 26.31 21.94 -2.56
CA ILE A 260 26.53 23.32 -3.01
C ILE A 260 27.14 24.11 -1.83
N MET A 261 28.40 24.54 -1.97
CA MET A 261 29.14 25.25 -0.92
C MET A 261 29.48 26.67 -1.38
N GLY A 262 29.66 27.56 -0.42
CA GLY A 262 30.05 28.95 -0.65
C GLY A 262 29.63 29.86 0.50
N SER A 263 30.20 31.07 0.57
CA SER A 263 29.88 32.10 1.58
C SER A 263 28.43 32.59 1.44
N SER A 264 27.98 33.40 2.40
CA SER A 264 26.65 34.03 2.30
C SER A 264 26.64 34.99 1.09
N GLY A 265 25.51 35.03 0.36
CA GLY A 265 25.32 35.91 -0.81
C GLY A 265 25.90 35.39 -2.14
N THR A 266 26.52 34.19 -2.19
CA THR A 266 27.09 33.64 -3.43
C THR A 266 26.08 33.02 -4.39
N GLY A 267 24.78 33.17 -4.14
CA GLY A 267 23.72 32.69 -5.06
C GLY A 267 23.25 31.25 -4.86
N LYS A 268 23.64 30.56 -3.76
CA LYS A 268 23.24 29.17 -3.50
C LYS A 268 21.71 28.96 -3.51
N THR A 269 20.99 29.80 -2.81
CA THR A 269 19.51 29.76 -2.76
C THR A 269 18.90 30.08 -4.14
N THR A 270 19.51 31.03 -4.85
CA THR A 270 19.08 31.37 -6.23
C THR A 270 19.26 30.18 -7.16
N LEU A 271 20.39 29.49 -7.08
CA LEU A 271 20.64 28.27 -7.86
C LEU A 271 19.61 27.18 -7.53
N MET A 272 19.33 26.95 -6.25
CA MET A 272 18.30 25.97 -5.85
C MET A 272 16.91 26.32 -6.39
N ASN A 273 16.52 27.60 -6.38
CA ASN A 273 15.23 28.04 -6.90
C ASN A 273 15.14 27.91 -8.43
N VAL A 274 16.24 28.14 -9.14
CA VAL A 274 16.28 27.91 -10.61
C VAL A 274 16.22 26.42 -10.93
N LEU A 275 16.98 25.58 -10.21
CA LEU A 275 16.96 24.13 -10.38
C LEU A 275 15.61 23.51 -10.02
N ALA A 276 14.86 24.11 -9.10
CA ALA A 276 13.52 23.69 -8.68
C ALA A 276 12.39 24.23 -9.61
N GLY A 277 12.73 24.98 -10.68
CA GLY A 277 11.75 25.56 -11.58
C GLY A 277 11.01 26.79 -11.03
N MET A 278 11.37 27.29 -9.85
CA MET A 278 10.74 28.48 -9.25
C MET A 278 11.16 29.78 -9.94
N TYR A 279 12.37 29.84 -10.48
CA TYR A 279 12.90 30.97 -11.23
C TYR A 279 13.31 30.53 -12.61
N THR A 280 12.86 31.25 -13.64
CA THR A 280 13.29 31.02 -15.02
C THR A 280 14.68 31.62 -15.23
N PRO A 281 15.66 30.85 -15.74
CA PRO A 281 17.00 31.37 -16.01
C PRO A 281 16.99 32.48 -17.05
N SER A 282 17.89 33.46 -16.90
CA SER A 282 18.06 34.53 -17.92
C SER A 282 18.76 34.01 -19.17
N SER A 283 19.64 33.01 -19.04
CA SER A 283 20.24 32.23 -20.14
C SER A 283 20.66 30.86 -19.65
N GLY A 284 20.89 29.94 -20.59
CA GLY A 284 21.13 28.53 -20.30
C GLY A 284 19.83 27.78 -20.07
N GLN A 285 19.93 26.55 -19.59
CA GLN A 285 18.77 25.68 -19.40
C GLN A 285 19.01 24.65 -18.29
N VAL A 286 17.92 24.20 -17.70
CA VAL A 286 17.90 23.05 -16.77
C VAL A 286 17.14 21.95 -17.43
N ARG A 287 17.76 20.76 -17.53
CA ARG A 287 17.14 19.58 -18.13
C ARG A 287 17.03 18.45 -17.13
N ILE A 288 15.90 17.73 -17.18
CA ILE A 288 15.73 16.42 -16.53
C ILE A 288 15.50 15.40 -17.63
N ASN A 289 16.40 14.41 -17.76
CA ASN A 289 16.35 13.42 -18.83
C ASN A 289 16.22 14.06 -20.22
N GLN A 290 16.98 15.13 -20.49
CA GLN A 290 16.97 15.92 -21.73
C GLN A 290 15.73 16.81 -21.95
N ILE A 291 14.73 16.78 -21.07
CA ILE A 291 13.56 17.65 -21.11
C ILE A 291 13.87 18.97 -20.38
N ASP A 292 13.63 20.11 -21.04
CA ASP A 292 13.90 21.44 -20.46
C ASP A 292 12.81 21.80 -19.41
N LEU A 293 13.22 21.95 -18.15
CA LEU A 293 12.31 22.20 -17.03
C LEU A 293 11.49 23.49 -17.15
N HIS A 294 11.93 24.46 -17.95
CA HIS A 294 11.32 25.79 -18.05
C HIS A 294 10.58 26.02 -19.38
N LYS A 295 10.55 25.05 -20.29
CA LYS A 295 9.93 25.17 -21.60
C LYS A 295 8.79 24.19 -21.84
N ASP A 296 8.72 23.12 -21.07
CA ASP A 296 7.67 22.11 -21.06
C ASP A 296 6.90 22.24 -19.74
#